data_a8edf2733b40caba39cdad658c91baef
#
_entry.id   a8edf2733b40caba39cdad658c91baef
#
_cell.length_a   1.000
_cell.length_b   1.000
_cell.length_c   1.000
_cell.angle_alpha   90.00
_cell.angle_beta   90.00
_cell.angle_gamma   90.00
#
_symmetry.space_group_name_H-M   'P 1'
#
loop_
_entity.id
_entity.type
_entity.pdbx_description
1 polymer ?
#
loop_
_entity_poly.entity_id
_entity_poly.type
_entity_poly.pdbx_seq_one_letter_code
_entity_poly.pdbx_strand_id
1 'polypeptide(L)'
;MKPGTHKGAPMWLQNQRNSWHGVDFPYHSSLDIGEYYKRYAETLYGVDESVGRILDYLKAQGLLESTLIIYMGDNGFQFGEHGIIDKRTAYEASMRVPMLAYCPELIKPGTVIKEVVANIDVAPTILDAAGLKAPDYMDGKSFLPFLEGKKQPWRDGLLYEYYWERNYPQTPTMHAIRGDRFKYIHYTGIWDTDELYDLQNDPLETTNLIR
;
A
#
# COMPACT_ATOMS: atom_id res chain seq x y z
N MET A 1 12.83 -11.84 -4.82
CA MET A 1 12.89 -12.11 -6.29
C MET A 1 14.32 -12.49 -6.66
N LYS A 2 14.51 -13.55 -7.49
CA LYS A 2 15.86 -13.95 -7.91
C LYS A 2 16.48 -12.91 -8.85
N PRO A 3 17.82 -12.74 -8.89
CA PRO A 3 18.47 -11.87 -9.86
C PRO A 3 18.04 -12.17 -11.30
N GLY A 4 17.80 -11.13 -12.10
CA GLY A 4 17.41 -11.26 -13.51
C GLY A 4 15.94 -11.61 -13.78
N THR A 5 15.10 -11.71 -12.75
CA THR A 5 13.65 -11.95 -12.94
C THR A 5 12.85 -10.68 -13.22
N HIS A 6 13.41 -9.51 -12.91
CA HIS A 6 12.81 -8.22 -13.23
C HIS A 6 13.39 -7.68 -14.55
N LYS A 7 12.64 -7.80 -15.63
CA LYS A 7 13.06 -7.34 -16.97
C LYS A 7 12.88 -5.82 -17.09
N GLY A 8 13.93 -5.13 -17.54
CA GLY A 8 13.94 -3.67 -17.68
C GLY A 8 13.95 -2.91 -16.36
N ALA A 9 14.41 -3.55 -15.28
CA ALA A 9 14.59 -2.88 -13.99
C ALA A 9 15.57 -1.71 -14.12
N PRO A 10 15.26 -0.52 -13.55
CA PRO A 10 16.17 0.62 -13.56
C PRO A 10 17.47 0.30 -12.80
N MET A 11 18.56 0.99 -13.17
CA MET A 11 19.88 0.73 -12.59
C MET A 11 19.93 1.02 -11.09
N TRP A 12 19.24 2.04 -10.64
CA TRP A 12 19.19 2.38 -9.21
C TRP A 12 18.66 1.20 -8.38
N LEU A 13 17.63 0.52 -8.87
CA LEU A 13 17.04 -0.65 -8.21
C LEU A 13 18.00 -1.85 -8.23
N GLN A 14 18.65 -2.10 -9.37
CA GLN A 14 19.64 -3.17 -9.49
C GLN A 14 20.83 -2.95 -8.53
N ASN A 15 21.30 -1.71 -8.42
CA ASN A 15 22.40 -1.34 -7.53
C ASN A 15 22.04 -1.43 -6.06
N GLN A 16 20.78 -1.23 -5.69
CA GLN A 16 20.33 -1.34 -4.30
C GLN A 16 20.37 -2.77 -3.76
N ARG A 17 20.39 -3.78 -4.61
CA ARG A 17 20.42 -5.18 -4.18
C ARG A 17 21.57 -5.49 -3.20
N ASN A 18 22.71 -4.87 -3.38
CA ASN A 18 23.89 -4.99 -2.52
C ASN A 18 24.01 -3.87 -1.47
N SER A 19 23.04 -2.97 -1.42
CA SER A 19 22.99 -1.93 -0.40
C SER A 19 22.36 -2.48 0.89
N TRP A 20 22.43 -1.69 1.93
CA TRP A 20 21.85 -2.02 3.21
C TRP A 20 20.30 -2.25 3.19
N HIS A 21 19.62 -1.83 2.13
CA HIS A 21 18.21 -2.15 1.85
C HIS A 21 18.03 -3.31 0.86
N GLY A 22 19.11 -3.89 0.39
CA GLY A 22 19.06 -4.98 -0.57
C GLY A 22 19.05 -6.36 0.07
N VAL A 23 18.46 -7.33 -0.63
CA VAL A 23 18.36 -8.73 -0.16
C VAL A 23 19.71 -9.44 -0.05
N ASP A 24 20.74 -8.95 -0.75
CA ASP A 24 22.08 -9.52 -0.73
C ASP A 24 22.93 -8.96 0.43
N PHE A 25 22.41 -7.97 1.15
CA PHE A 25 23.05 -7.41 2.33
C PHE A 25 22.44 -8.04 3.60
N PRO A 26 23.25 -8.57 4.54
CA PRO A 26 22.75 -9.13 5.78
C PRO A 26 22.12 -8.03 6.65
N TYR A 27 20.81 -7.88 6.53
CA TYR A 27 20.05 -6.80 7.17
C TYR A 27 20.07 -6.96 8.69
N HIS A 28 20.76 -6.07 9.39
CA HIS A 28 20.87 -5.96 10.86
C HIS A 28 21.35 -7.19 11.63
N SER A 29 21.62 -8.31 10.98
CA SER A 29 22.09 -9.53 11.65
C SER A 29 22.45 -10.62 10.64
N SER A 30 22.80 -11.79 11.15
CA SER A 30 22.97 -13.03 10.37
C SER A 30 21.65 -13.70 9.94
N LEU A 31 20.49 -13.03 10.10
CA LEU A 31 19.20 -13.57 9.71
C LEU A 31 19.03 -13.47 8.20
N ASP A 32 18.59 -14.57 7.58
CA ASP A 32 18.13 -14.52 6.21
C ASP A 32 16.74 -13.87 6.12
N ILE A 33 16.32 -13.53 4.90
CA ILE A 33 15.05 -12.84 4.68
C ILE A 33 13.84 -13.69 5.08
N GLY A 34 13.93 -15.02 4.97
CA GLY A 34 12.85 -15.93 5.36
C GLY A 34 12.60 -15.90 6.87
N GLU A 35 13.67 -15.92 7.66
CA GLU A 35 13.58 -15.80 9.12
C GLU A 35 13.10 -14.40 9.53
N TYR A 36 13.53 -13.36 8.83
CA TYR A 36 13.04 -11.99 9.05
C TYR A 36 11.52 -11.90 8.78
N TYR A 37 11.05 -12.43 7.65
CA TYR A 37 9.63 -12.48 7.31
C TYR A 37 8.81 -13.28 8.33
N LYS A 38 9.33 -14.41 8.80
CA LYS A 38 8.68 -15.22 9.82
C LYS A 38 8.47 -14.44 11.11
N ARG A 39 9.49 -13.74 11.59
CA ARG A 39 9.39 -12.89 12.80
C ARG A 39 8.40 -11.75 12.62
N TYR A 40 8.37 -11.15 11.44
CA TYR A 40 7.34 -10.17 11.11
C TYR A 40 5.93 -10.79 11.19
N ALA A 41 5.74 -11.96 10.60
CA ALA A 41 4.45 -12.65 10.64
C ALA A 41 4.03 -13.02 12.09
N GLU A 42 4.99 -13.39 12.94
CA GLU A 42 4.73 -13.67 14.36
C GLU A 42 4.19 -12.45 15.10
N THR A 43 4.61 -11.22 14.75
CA THR A 43 4.08 -10.00 15.39
C THR A 43 2.61 -9.74 15.07
N LEU A 44 2.10 -10.26 13.94
CA LEU A 44 0.72 -10.09 13.54
C LEU A 44 -0.27 -10.80 14.48
N TYR A 45 0.16 -11.82 15.21
CA TYR A 45 -0.69 -12.44 16.26
C TYR A 45 -1.05 -11.43 17.36
N GLY A 46 -0.09 -10.58 17.78
CA GLY A 46 -0.36 -9.53 18.76
C GLY A 46 -1.31 -8.45 18.24
N VAL A 47 -1.25 -8.17 16.93
CA VAL A 47 -2.22 -7.27 16.27
C VAL A 47 -3.61 -7.91 16.26
N ASP A 48 -3.73 -9.17 15.86
CA ASP A 48 -4.99 -9.92 15.81
C ASP A 48 -5.67 -9.99 17.20
N GLU A 49 -4.92 -10.33 18.26
CA GLU A 49 -5.41 -10.30 19.63
C GLU A 49 -5.90 -8.90 20.06
N SER A 50 -5.21 -7.86 19.63
CA SER A 50 -5.58 -6.48 19.95
C SER A 50 -6.87 -6.05 19.26
N VAL A 51 -7.04 -6.42 17.99
CA VAL A 51 -8.30 -6.25 17.25
C VAL A 51 -9.41 -7.00 17.93
N GLY A 52 -9.20 -8.28 18.30
CA GLY A 52 -10.18 -9.09 19.01
C GLY A 52 -10.66 -8.41 20.30
N ARG A 53 -9.74 -7.90 21.13
CA ARG A 53 -10.10 -7.18 22.38
C ARG A 53 -10.96 -5.94 22.13
N ILE A 54 -10.69 -5.19 21.05
CA ILE A 54 -11.48 -4.01 20.67
C ILE A 54 -12.90 -4.45 20.27
N LEU A 55 -13.02 -5.48 19.44
CA LEU A 55 -14.31 -6.01 19.00
C LEU A 55 -15.14 -6.53 20.17
N ASP A 56 -14.53 -7.28 21.10
CA ASP A 56 -15.18 -7.79 22.31
C ASP A 56 -15.67 -6.64 23.21
N TYR A 57 -14.87 -5.60 23.38
CA TYR A 57 -15.27 -4.42 24.13
C TYR A 57 -16.48 -3.72 23.49
N LEU A 58 -16.46 -3.45 22.19
CA LEU A 58 -17.56 -2.81 21.47
C LEU A 58 -18.84 -3.67 21.57
N LYS A 59 -18.71 -4.99 21.46
CA LYS A 59 -19.81 -5.93 21.61
C LYS A 59 -20.41 -5.88 23.02
N ALA A 60 -19.56 -5.89 24.06
CA ALA A 60 -19.99 -5.80 25.45
C ALA A 60 -20.70 -4.48 25.78
N GLN A 61 -20.37 -3.40 25.08
CA GLN A 61 -21.03 -2.09 25.22
C GLN A 61 -22.26 -1.96 24.31
N GLY A 62 -22.62 -2.94 23.50
CA GLY A 62 -23.71 -2.85 22.53
C GLY A 62 -23.47 -1.86 21.38
N LEU A 63 -22.20 -1.55 21.10
CA LEU A 63 -21.79 -0.54 20.09
C LEU A 63 -21.29 -1.17 18.79
N LEU A 64 -21.04 -2.48 18.76
CA LEU A 64 -20.37 -3.12 17.63
C LEU A 64 -21.12 -2.97 16.30
N GLU A 65 -22.46 -3.06 16.33
CA GLU A 65 -23.29 -3.02 15.12
C GLU A 65 -23.31 -1.64 14.45
N SER A 66 -23.21 -0.57 15.25
CA SER A 66 -23.30 0.84 14.81
C SER A 66 -21.94 1.54 14.73
N THR A 67 -20.84 0.84 14.98
CA THR A 67 -19.49 1.42 14.87
C THR A 67 -18.88 1.08 13.53
N LEU A 68 -18.50 2.11 12.76
CA LEU A 68 -17.67 1.93 11.55
C LEU A 68 -16.23 1.66 11.97
N ILE A 69 -15.78 0.43 11.73
CA ILE A 69 -14.41 -0.02 11.98
C ILE A 69 -13.69 -0.10 10.65
N ILE A 70 -12.56 0.59 10.51
CA ILE A 70 -11.68 0.50 9.37
C ILE A 70 -10.33 -0.04 9.84
N TYR A 71 -9.94 -1.22 9.34
CA TYR A 71 -8.62 -1.81 9.56
C TYR A 71 -7.79 -1.67 8.28
N MET A 72 -6.59 -1.11 8.40
CA MET A 72 -5.68 -0.94 7.27
C MET A 72 -4.22 -0.87 7.72
N GLY A 73 -3.28 -1.13 6.80
CA GLY A 73 -1.88 -0.75 6.99
C GLY A 73 -1.66 0.73 6.62
N ASP A 74 -0.61 1.33 7.18
CA ASP A 74 -0.16 2.69 6.83
C ASP A 74 0.58 2.72 5.49
N ASN A 75 1.41 1.70 5.25
CA ASN A 75 2.14 1.43 4.01
C ASN A 75 2.38 -0.07 3.85
N GLY A 76 2.70 -0.51 2.65
CA GLY A 76 3.21 -1.85 2.38
C GLY A 76 4.69 -1.97 2.73
N PHE A 77 5.26 -3.16 2.49
CA PHE A 77 6.67 -3.42 2.73
C PHE A 77 7.17 -4.52 1.77
N GLN A 78 8.34 -4.34 1.19
CA GLN A 78 9.00 -5.34 0.35
C GLN A 78 9.86 -6.27 1.21
N PHE A 79 9.57 -7.55 1.12
CA PHE A 79 10.34 -8.62 1.78
C PHE A 79 11.16 -9.41 0.76
N GLY A 80 11.83 -8.71 -0.15
CA GLY A 80 12.65 -9.29 -1.20
C GLY A 80 12.06 -9.15 -2.60
N GLU A 81 10.84 -8.63 -2.73
CA GLU A 81 10.30 -8.23 -4.04
C GLU A 81 11.25 -7.21 -4.67
N HIS A 82 11.48 -7.33 -5.96
CA HIS A 82 12.44 -6.52 -6.73
C HIS A 82 13.90 -6.55 -6.20
N GLY A 83 14.20 -7.45 -5.24
CA GLY A 83 15.53 -7.60 -4.66
C GLY A 83 15.83 -6.63 -3.52
N ILE A 84 14.84 -5.98 -2.95
CA ILE A 84 15.00 -5.01 -1.87
C ILE A 84 14.14 -5.35 -0.63
N ILE A 85 14.53 -4.79 0.50
CA ILE A 85 13.82 -4.83 1.78
C ILE A 85 13.57 -3.39 2.16
N ASP A 86 12.46 -2.84 1.73
CA ASP A 86 12.11 -1.42 1.95
C ASP A 86 10.61 -1.18 1.69
N LYS A 87 10.18 0.06 1.95
CA LYS A 87 8.82 0.56 1.72
C LYS A 87 8.77 1.86 0.89
N ARG A 88 9.94 2.38 0.47
CA ARG A 88 10.09 3.69 -0.17
C ARG A 88 10.13 3.56 -1.68
N THR A 89 9.16 2.83 -2.24
CA THR A 89 9.06 2.62 -3.68
C THR A 89 7.62 2.71 -4.15
N ALA A 90 7.44 2.90 -5.45
CA ALA A 90 6.12 2.95 -6.06
C ALA A 90 5.60 1.57 -6.53
N TYR A 91 6.22 0.47 -6.09
CA TYR A 91 5.72 -0.88 -6.39
C TYR A 91 4.53 -1.26 -5.52
N GLU A 92 3.64 -2.12 -6.04
CA GLU A 92 2.44 -2.57 -5.30
C GLU A 92 2.77 -3.13 -3.91
N ALA A 93 3.90 -3.83 -3.75
CA ALA A 93 4.33 -4.34 -2.45
C ALA A 93 4.56 -3.23 -1.40
N SER A 94 4.97 -2.03 -1.82
CA SER A 94 5.14 -0.86 -0.95
C SER A 94 3.88 -0.01 -0.81
N MET A 95 3.06 0.07 -1.86
CA MET A 95 1.91 0.97 -1.93
C MET A 95 0.62 0.32 -1.46
N ARG A 96 0.40 -0.95 -1.85
CA ARG A 96 -0.86 -1.65 -1.62
C ARG A 96 -0.88 -2.28 -0.24
N VAL A 97 -1.90 -1.92 0.55
CA VAL A 97 -2.13 -2.44 1.89
C VAL A 97 -3.48 -3.14 2.00
N PRO A 98 -3.64 -4.10 2.91
CA PRO A 98 -4.97 -4.58 3.27
C PRO A 98 -5.82 -3.41 3.78
N MET A 99 -7.08 -3.34 3.33
CA MET A 99 -8.08 -2.43 3.88
C MET A 99 -9.39 -3.20 4.05
N LEU A 100 -9.90 -3.25 5.27
CA LEU A 100 -11.15 -3.90 5.64
C LEU A 100 -12.04 -2.90 6.35
N ALA A 101 -13.34 -2.96 6.07
CA ALA A 101 -14.33 -2.15 6.77
C ALA A 101 -15.45 -3.04 7.32
N TYR A 102 -15.90 -2.73 8.52
CA TYR A 102 -16.98 -3.44 9.20
C TYR A 102 -17.93 -2.44 9.87
N CYS A 103 -19.20 -2.53 9.57
CA CYS A 103 -20.32 -1.88 10.25
C CYS A 103 -21.60 -2.54 9.74
N PRO A 104 -22.20 -3.51 10.45
CA PRO A 104 -23.37 -4.27 9.96
C PRO A 104 -24.58 -3.41 9.61
N GLU A 105 -24.80 -2.29 10.30
CA GLU A 105 -25.89 -1.36 9.97
C GLU A 105 -25.69 -0.65 8.63
N LEU A 106 -24.46 -0.60 8.13
CA LEU A 106 -24.09 0.18 6.94
C LEU A 106 -23.61 -0.70 5.77
N ILE A 107 -22.86 -1.76 6.07
CA ILE A 107 -22.11 -2.54 5.09
C ILE A 107 -22.71 -3.95 4.99
N LYS A 108 -23.13 -4.35 3.79
CA LYS A 108 -23.57 -5.72 3.54
C LYS A 108 -22.38 -6.70 3.62
N PRO A 109 -22.52 -7.85 4.30
CA PRO A 109 -21.48 -8.86 4.34
C PRO A 109 -21.01 -9.27 2.94
N GLY A 110 -19.69 -9.43 2.77
CA GLY A 110 -19.08 -9.82 1.49
C GLY A 110 -19.00 -8.71 0.45
N THR A 111 -19.27 -7.44 0.81
CA THR A 111 -19.03 -6.31 -0.08
C THR A 111 -17.56 -6.23 -0.47
N VAL A 112 -17.28 -6.10 -1.77
CA VAL A 112 -15.93 -5.92 -2.33
C VAL A 112 -15.93 -4.63 -3.15
N ILE A 113 -15.09 -3.68 -2.77
CA ILE A 113 -14.84 -2.44 -3.50
C ILE A 113 -13.64 -2.70 -4.41
N LYS A 114 -13.83 -2.49 -5.73
CA LYS A 114 -12.77 -2.69 -6.74
C LYS A 114 -12.04 -1.40 -7.10
N GLU A 115 -12.65 -0.28 -6.80
CA GLU A 115 -12.10 1.06 -7.02
C GLU A 115 -10.82 1.26 -6.19
N VAL A 116 -9.89 2.04 -6.72
CA VAL A 116 -8.63 2.36 -6.03
C VAL A 116 -8.92 3.34 -4.90
N VAL A 117 -9.06 2.81 -3.70
CA VAL A 117 -9.19 3.59 -2.46
C VAL A 117 -7.80 3.79 -1.85
N ALA A 118 -7.53 4.96 -1.32
CA ALA A 118 -6.25 5.31 -0.71
C ALA A 118 -6.41 5.75 0.75
N ASN A 119 -5.30 5.77 1.50
CA ASN A 119 -5.29 6.23 2.89
C ASN A 119 -5.77 7.68 3.05
N ILE A 120 -5.53 8.55 2.06
CA ILE A 120 -6.04 9.93 2.04
C ILE A 120 -7.58 10.01 2.02
N ASP A 121 -8.26 8.93 1.63
CA ASP A 121 -9.73 8.85 1.55
C ASP A 121 -10.37 8.51 2.90
N VAL A 122 -9.59 8.05 3.87
CA VAL A 122 -10.11 7.59 5.17
C VAL A 122 -10.71 8.76 5.95
N ALA A 123 -9.99 9.87 6.06
CA ALA A 123 -10.46 11.03 6.82
C ALA A 123 -11.75 11.62 6.24
N PRO A 124 -11.87 11.89 4.92
CA PRO A 124 -13.15 12.30 4.34
C PRO A 124 -14.29 11.30 4.56
N THR A 125 -13.98 9.98 4.54
CA THR A 125 -14.99 8.95 4.78
C THR A 125 -15.49 8.95 6.22
N ILE A 126 -14.62 9.16 7.20
CA ILE A 126 -15.00 9.27 8.61
C ILE A 126 -15.87 10.51 8.83
N LEU A 127 -15.52 11.65 8.24
CA LEU A 127 -16.31 12.87 8.33
C LEU A 127 -17.71 12.67 7.72
N ASP A 128 -17.77 12.05 6.54
CA ASP A 128 -19.03 11.75 5.84
C ASP A 128 -19.92 10.81 6.67
N ALA A 129 -19.33 9.73 7.24
CA ALA A 129 -20.05 8.84 8.14
C ALA A 129 -20.58 9.54 9.41
N ALA A 130 -19.91 10.60 9.86
CA ALA A 130 -20.36 11.45 10.96
C ALA A 130 -21.35 12.53 10.53
N GLY A 131 -21.77 12.59 9.25
CA GLY A 131 -22.65 13.63 8.72
C GLY A 131 -21.99 14.99 8.58
N LEU A 132 -20.65 15.04 8.52
CA LEU A 132 -19.87 16.27 8.40
C LEU A 132 -19.30 16.40 6.99
N LYS A 133 -19.23 17.63 6.49
CA LYS A 133 -18.60 17.94 5.21
C LYS A 133 -17.06 17.90 5.37
N ALA A 134 -16.38 17.17 4.48
CA ALA A 134 -14.92 17.23 4.39
C ALA A 134 -14.48 18.64 3.94
N PRO A 135 -13.43 19.22 4.56
CA PRO A 135 -12.85 20.49 4.12
C PRO A 135 -12.30 20.40 2.69
N ASP A 136 -12.41 21.52 1.95
CA ASP A 136 -12.04 21.58 0.53
C ASP A 136 -10.52 21.43 0.27
N TYR A 137 -9.67 21.50 1.31
CA TYR A 137 -8.23 21.26 1.21
C TYR A 137 -7.83 19.77 1.31
N MET A 138 -8.78 18.87 1.54
CA MET A 138 -8.50 17.43 1.54
C MET A 138 -8.47 16.90 0.11
N ASP A 139 -7.37 16.26 -0.28
CA ASP A 139 -7.21 15.64 -1.61
C ASP A 139 -7.98 14.33 -1.74
N GLY A 140 -8.27 13.67 -0.64
CA GLY A 140 -9.04 12.42 -0.59
C GLY A 140 -10.52 12.63 -0.83
N LYS A 141 -11.22 11.55 -1.15
CA LYS A 141 -12.69 11.51 -1.37
C LYS A 141 -13.31 10.45 -0.49
N SER A 142 -14.53 10.73 0.03
CA SER A 142 -15.27 9.72 0.79
C SER A 142 -15.59 8.50 -0.08
N PHE A 143 -15.26 7.31 0.41
CA PHE A 143 -15.69 6.05 -0.17
C PHE A 143 -16.89 5.43 0.59
N LEU A 144 -17.51 6.19 1.51
CA LEU A 144 -18.71 5.75 2.23
C LEU A 144 -19.82 5.24 1.30
N PRO A 145 -20.14 5.91 0.17
CA PRO A 145 -21.13 5.40 -0.76
C PRO A 145 -20.84 3.99 -1.28
N PHE A 146 -19.56 3.63 -1.51
CA PHE A 146 -19.20 2.26 -1.91
C PHE A 146 -19.46 1.25 -0.80
N LEU A 147 -19.19 1.61 0.46
CA LEU A 147 -19.51 0.77 1.62
C LEU A 147 -21.01 0.50 1.73
N GLU A 148 -21.84 1.48 1.40
CA GLU A 148 -23.30 1.37 1.33
C GLU A 148 -23.82 0.62 0.07
N GLY A 149 -22.91 0.18 -0.82
CA GLY A 149 -23.27 -0.47 -2.09
C GLY A 149 -23.77 0.47 -3.18
N LYS A 150 -23.55 1.77 -3.03
CA LYS A 150 -23.89 2.79 -4.02
C LYS A 150 -22.74 3.03 -4.99
N LYS A 151 -23.05 3.47 -6.21
CA LYS A 151 -22.05 3.90 -7.19
C LYS A 151 -21.85 5.40 -7.13
N GLN A 152 -20.63 5.85 -7.35
CA GLN A 152 -20.28 7.27 -7.50
C GLN A 152 -19.14 7.44 -8.51
N PRO A 153 -18.98 8.64 -9.10
CA PRO A 153 -17.78 8.97 -9.87
C PRO A 153 -16.53 8.86 -8.99
N TRP A 154 -15.51 8.21 -9.53
CA TRP A 154 -14.27 8.00 -8.80
C TRP A 154 -13.07 8.48 -9.62
N ARG A 155 -11.87 8.41 -9.04
CA ARG A 155 -10.62 8.77 -9.73
C ARG A 155 -10.25 7.73 -10.79
N ASP A 156 -9.69 8.17 -11.90
CA ASP A 156 -9.14 7.31 -12.94
C ASP A 156 -7.70 6.87 -12.62
N GLY A 157 -7.04 7.54 -11.68
CA GLY A 157 -5.69 7.23 -11.22
C GLY A 157 -5.38 7.84 -9.87
N LEU A 158 -4.44 7.21 -9.17
CA LEU A 158 -3.89 7.67 -7.90
C LEU A 158 -2.46 8.16 -8.13
N LEU A 159 -2.18 9.40 -7.76
CA LEU A 159 -0.81 9.93 -7.72
C LEU A 159 -0.13 9.45 -6.44
N TYR A 160 1.06 8.89 -6.60
CA TYR A 160 2.00 8.57 -5.54
C TYR A 160 3.24 9.43 -5.71
N GLU A 161 3.73 9.98 -4.61
CA GLU A 161 4.93 10.81 -4.58
C GLU A 161 5.82 10.36 -3.44
N TYR A 162 7.11 10.18 -3.74
CA TYR A 162 8.16 9.97 -2.75
C TYR A 162 9.28 10.96 -3.01
N TYR A 163 9.63 11.72 -2.00
CA TYR A 163 10.70 12.71 -2.07
C TYR A 163 11.95 12.16 -1.38
N TRP A 164 13.09 12.38 -2.01
CA TRP A 164 14.38 11.94 -1.50
C TRP A 164 14.61 12.34 -0.04
N GLU A 165 15.09 11.40 0.74
CA GLU A 165 15.41 11.57 2.16
C GLU A 165 16.92 11.44 2.40
N ARG A 166 17.50 12.34 3.19
CA ARG A 166 18.92 12.31 3.53
C ARG A 166 19.35 10.99 4.19
N ASN A 167 18.48 10.39 4.99
CA ASN A 167 18.78 9.15 5.70
C ASN A 167 18.66 7.91 4.80
N TYR A 168 18.11 8.06 3.59
CA TYR A 168 17.89 6.99 2.61
C TYR A 168 18.35 7.45 1.23
N PRO A 169 19.64 7.83 1.08
CA PRO A 169 20.15 8.52 -0.11
C PRO A 169 20.11 7.69 -1.39
N GLN A 170 19.99 6.37 -1.26
CA GLN A 170 19.94 5.43 -2.39
C GLN A 170 18.55 5.37 -3.05
N THR A 171 17.49 5.85 -2.39
CA THR A 171 16.15 5.86 -2.97
C THR A 171 15.88 7.19 -3.64
N PRO A 172 15.65 7.23 -4.96
CA PRO A 172 15.45 8.48 -5.69
C PRO A 172 14.08 9.09 -5.40
N THR A 173 13.94 10.40 -5.62
CA THR A 173 12.62 11.03 -5.76
C THR A 173 11.87 10.40 -6.92
N MET A 174 10.64 10.00 -6.70
CA MET A 174 9.80 9.38 -7.71
C MET A 174 8.35 9.84 -7.64
N HIS A 175 7.71 9.85 -8.79
CA HIS A 175 6.29 10.10 -8.95
C HIS A 175 5.68 8.93 -9.71
N ALA A 176 4.55 8.43 -9.27
CA ALA A 176 3.86 7.39 -10.01
C ALA A 176 2.38 7.70 -10.16
N ILE A 177 1.82 7.33 -11.30
CA ILE A 177 0.37 7.32 -11.53
C ILE A 177 -0.10 5.86 -11.62
N ARG A 178 -0.98 5.49 -10.71
CA ARG A 178 -1.57 4.14 -10.65
C ARG A 178 -3.03 4.21 -11.09
N GLY A 179 -3.32 3.77 -12.31
CA GLY A 179 -4.67 3.54 -12.83
C GLY A 179 -5.18 2.14 -12.51
N ASP A 180 -6.36 1.77 -13.03
CA ASP A 180 -6.96 0.44 -12.78
C ASP A 180 -6.11 -0.71 -13.34
N ARG A 181 -5.47 -0.48 -14.48
CA ARG A 181 -4.67 -1.50 -15.17
C ARG A 181 -3.19 -1.17 -15.25
N PHE A 182 -2.85 0.07 -15.57
CA PHE A 182 -1.47 0.47 -15.79
C PHE A 182 -0.95 1.33 -14.66
N LYS A 183 0.35 1.17 -14.38
CA LYS A 183 1.11 2.04 -13.47
C LYS A 183 2.36 2.53 -14.17
N TYR A 184 2.55 3.86 -14.16
CA TYR A 184 3.74 4.52 -14.67
C TYR A 184 4.51 5.13 -13.51
N ILE A 185 5.84 4.95 -13.51
CA ILE A 185 6.75 5.48 -12.49
C ILE A 185 7.82 6.30 -13.18
N HIS A 186 7.96 7.55 -12.73
CA HIS A 186 8.99 8.49 -13.18
C HIS A 186 9.95 8.81 -12.05
N TYR A 187 11.25 8.89 -12.37
CA TYR A 187 12.31 9.22 -11.43
C TYR A 187 12.86 10.61 -11.69
N THR A 188 12.85 11.48 -10.68
CA THR A 188 13.34 12.85 -10.78
C THR A 188 14.79 12.93 -10.36
N GLY A 189 15.62 13.56 -11.19
CA GLY A 189 17.02 13.87 -10.87
C GLY A 189 18.00 12.72 -11.05
N ILE A 190 17.58 11.59 -11.59
CA ILE A 190 18.45 10.51 -12.01
C ILE A 190 18.28 10.23 -13.51
N TRP A 191 19.37 9.80 -14.14
CA TRP A 191 19.39 9.41 -15.55
C TRP A 191 19.16 7.90 -15.61
N ASP A 192 17.92 7.49 -15.44
CA ASP A 192 17.54 6.08 -15.44
C ASP A 192 16.23 5.90 -16.22
N THR A 193 15.86 4.65 -16.42
CA THR A 193 14.67 4.27 -17.17
C THR A 193 13.43 4.45 -16.31
N ASP A 194 12.44 5.17 -16.81
CA ASP A 194 11.10 5.17 -16.26
C ASP A 194 10.48 3.77 -16.37
N GLU A 195 9.41 3.54 -15.65
CA GLU A 195 8.77 2.23 -15.60
C GLU A 195 7.30 2.31 -15.96
N LEU A 196 6.83 1.29 -16.71
CA LEU A 196 5.42 1.10 -17.02
C LEU A 196 5.06 -0.37 -16.81
N TYR A 197 4.01 -0.63 -16.04
CA TYR A 197 3.54 -1.97 -15.72
C TYR A 197 2.07 -2.18 -16.07
N ASP A 198 1.73 -3.37 -16.57
CA ASP A 198 0.37 -3.85 -16.75
C ASP A 198 -0.03 -4.69 -15.53
N LEU A 199 -0.59 -4.06 -14.51
CA LEU A 199 -0.94 -4.70 -13.24
C LEU A 199 -1.95 -5.84 -13.36
N GLN A 200 -2.71 -5.88 -14.46
CA GLN A 200 -3.65 -6.97 -14.72
C GLN A 200 -2.93 -8.26 -15.16
N ASN A 201 -1.91 -8.15 -16.01
CA ASN A 201 -1.17 -9.28 -16.56
C ASN A 201 0.15 -9.55 -15.81
N ASP A 202 0.68 -8.55 -15.13
CA ASP A 202 1.92 -8.60 -14.34
C ASP A 202 1.72 -7.91 -12.98
N PRO A 203 0.92 -8.49 -12.07
CA PRO A 203 0.63 -7.90 -10.77
C PRO A 203 1.85 -7.83 -9.84
N LEU A 204 2.93 -8.51 -10.18
CA LEU A 204 4.20 -8.47 -9.45
C LEU A 204 5.21 -7.49 -10.05
N GLU A 205 4.83 -6.78 -11.10
CA GLU A 205 5.65 -5.72 -11.73
C GLU A 205 7.06 -6.21 -12.13
N THR A 206 7.11 -7.37 -12.78
CA THR A 206 8.35 -8.06 -13.14
C THR A 206 8.86 -7.69 -14.53
N THR A 207 8.06 -7.03 -15.35
CA THR A 207 8.39 -6.68 -16.72
C THR A 207 8.05 -5.23 -17.00
N ASN A 208 9.09 -4.37 -17.04
CA ASN A 208 8.94 -2.99 -17.47
C ASN A 208 8.63 -2.95 -18.97
N LEU A 209 7.56 -2.27 -19.34
CA LEU A 209 7.08 -2.13 -20.73
C LEU A 209 7.75 -0.96 -21.48
N ILE A 210 8.47 -0.09 -20.78
CA ILE A 210 9.29 0.96 -21.41
C ILE A 210 10.57 0.30 -21.96
N ARG A 211 10.86 0.58 -23.22
CA ARG A 211 12.02 0.06 -23.97
C ARG A 211 13.04 1.17 -24.22
#